data_89b4f95c3aa84c8ad3d793615cc8007f
#
_entry.id   89b4f95c3aa84c8ad3d793615cc8007f
#
_cell.length_a   1.000
_cell.length_b   1.000
_cell.length_c   1.000
_cell.angle_alpha   90.00
_cell.angle_beta   90.00
_cell.angle_gamma   90.00
#
_symmetry.space_group_name_H-M   'P 1'
#
loop_
_entity.id
_entity.type
_entity.pdbx_description
1 polymer ?
#
loop_
_entity_poly.entity_id
_entity_poly.type
_entity_poly.pdbx_seq_one_letter_code
_entity_poly.pdbx_strand_id
1 'polypeptide(L)'
;MDIQSIPNHELERLKQKAQEISGSKTEYQNEYSTLLTRRLNHEPIQYIEEFMPFYTVQLKVDERALIPRPETEYLIEIIKNKVVKPKSILDVGTGSGCISLMMKHLYLSLIHI
;
A
#
# COMPACT_ATOMS: atom_id res chain seq x y z
N MET A 1 22.25 -7.90 -12.78
CA MET A 1 21.04 -8.31 -12.03
C MET A 1 20.07 -8.98 -12.98
N ASP A 2 19.47 -10.04 -12.54
CA ASP A 2 18.69 -10.92 -13.39
C ASP A 2 17.20 -10.61 -13.26
N ILE A 3 16.57 -10.17 -14.35
CA ILE A 3 15.12 -9.91 -14.41
C ILE A 3 14.31 -11.17 -14.09
N GLN A 4 14.86 -12.35 -14.31
CA GLN A 4 14.21 -13.63 -13.99
C GLN A 4 14.02 -13.84 -12.48
N SER A 5 14.71 -13.07 -11.65
CA SER A 5 14.52 -13.11 -10.20
C SER A 5 13.20 -12.46 -9.77
N ILE A 6 12.55 -11.70 -10.66
CA ILE A 6 11.27 -11.04 -10.37
C ILE A 6 10.13 -11.95 -10.84
N PRO A 7 9.16 -12.30 -9.96
CA PRO A 7 8.01 -13.10 -10.37
C PRO A 7 7.19 -12.42 -11.47
N ASN A 8 6.60 -13.22 -12.37
CA ASN A 8 5.84 -12.71 -13.50
C ASN A 8 4.70 -11.78 -13.09
N HIS A 9 3.99 -12.08 -12.01
CA HIS A 9 2.90 -11.22 -11.54
C HIS A 9 3.40 -9.84 -11.11
N GLU A 10 4.62 -9.76 -10.58
CA GLU A 10 5.23 -8.47 -10.24
C GLU A 10 5.67 -7.71 -11.49
N LEU A 11 6.21 -8.41 -12.49
CA LEU A 11 6.57 -7.80 -13.77
C LEU A 11 5.35 -7.15 -14.42
N GLU A 12 4.20 -7.83 -14.39
CA GLU A 12 2.96 -7.28 -14.94
C GLU A 12 2.51 -6.03 -14.17
N ARG A 13 2.64 -6.05 -12.85
CA ARG A 13 2.31 -4.88 -12.01
C ARG A 13 3.20 -3.69 -12.32
N LEU A 14 4.50 -3.92 -12.53
CA LEU A 14 5.44 -2.86 -12.91
C LEU A 14 5.12 -2.30 -14.29
N LYS A 15 4.76 -3.15 -15.24
CA LYS A 15 4.33 -2.71 -16.58
C LYS A 15 3.07 -1.86 -16.51
N GLN A 16 2.10 -2.27 -15.71
CA GLN A 16 0.87 -1.51 -15.52
C GLN A 16 1.16 -0.13 -14.91
N LYS A 17 1.99 -0.09 -13.89
CA LYS A 17 2.38 1.18 -13.27
C LYS A 17 3.11 2.11 -14.25
N ALA A 18 4.05 1.57 -15.03
CA ALA A 18 4.75 2.33 -16.05
C ALA A 18 3.78 2.90 -17.09
N GLN A 19 2.76 2.14 -17.45
CA GLN A 19 1.73 2.57 -18.39
C GLN A 19 0.87 3.70 -17.83
N GLU A 20 0.55 3.64 -16.54
CA GLU A 20 -0.25 4.67 -15.85
C GLU A 20 0.47 6.01 -15.79
N ILE A 21 1.79 6.02 -15.61
CA ILE A 21 2.57 7.24 -15.42
C ILE A 21 3.20 7.78 -16.70
N SER A 22 3.14 7.05 -17.82
CA SER A 22 3.76 7.45 -19.07
C SER A 22 2.76 8.10 -20.02
N GLY A 23 3.24 9.12 -20.77
CA GLY A 23 2.44 9.81 -21.78
C GLY A 23 2.73 9.35 -23.22
N SER A 24 3.77 8.55 -23.43
CA SER A 24 4.18 8.08 -24.76
C SER A 24 4.84 6.72 -24.68
N LYS A 25 5.01 6.06 -25.82
CA LYS A 25 5.69 4.75 -25.90
C LYS A 25 7.14 4.82 -25.42
N THR A 26 7.85 5.89 -25.72
CA THR A 26 9.23 6.10 -25.29
C THR A 26 9.29 6.30 -23.78
N GLU A 27 8.39 7.11 -23.23
CA GLU A 27 8.28 7.30 -21.78
C GLU A 27 7.95 5.98 -21.08
N TYR A 28 7.05 5.19 -21.64
CA TYR A 28 6.70 3.88 -21.07
C TYR A 28 7.95 3.01 -20.93
N GLN A 29 8.78 2.91 -21.97
CA GLN A 29 9.99 2.07 -21.91
C GLN A 29 10.97 2.56 -20.86
N ASN A 30 11.14 3.87 -20.75
CA ASN A 30 12.02 4.49 -19.75
C ASN A 30 11.48 4.27 -18.35
N GLU A 31 10.20 4.48 -18.14
CA GLU A 31 9.56 4.29 -16.84
C GLU A 31 9.61 2.82 -16.41
N TYR A 32 9.29 1.92 -17.32
CA TYR A 32 9.36 0.49 -17.02
C TYR A 32 10.77 0.05 -16.65
N SER A 33 11.78 0.54 -17.37
CA SER A 33 13.19 0.25 -17.06
C SER A 33 13.59 0.78 -15.68
N THR A 34 13.14 1.99 -15.33
CA THR A 34 13.39 2.59 -14.02
C THR A 34 12.75 1.76 -12.90
N LEU A 35 11.49 1.38 -13.07
CA LEU A 35 10.77 0.59 -12.08
C LEU A 35 11.37 -0.79 -11.90
N LEU A 36 11.81 -1.43 -13.00
CA LEU A 36 12.52 -2.70 -12.95
C LEU A 36 13.81 -2.58 -12.15
N THR A 37 14.59 -1.55 -12.38
CA THR A 37 15.85 -1.32 -11.66
C THR A 37 15.60 -1.16 -10.17
N ARG A 38 14.58 -0.40 -9.79
CA ARG A 38 14.18 -0.24 -8.38
C ARG A 38 13.85 -1.60 -7.75
N ARG A 39 13.06 -2.42 -8.45
CA ARG A 39 12.67 -3.74 -7.94
C ARG A 39 13.85 -4.71 -7.87
N LEU A 40 14.75 -4.67 -8.85
CA LEU A 40 15.97 -5.47 -8.85
C LEU A 40 16.92 -5.07 -7.70
N ASN A 41 16.88 -3.81 -7.28
CA ASN A 41 17.60 -3.33 -6.11
C ASN A 41 16.87 -3.63 -4.79
N HIS A 42 15.91 -4.53 -4.81
CA HIS A 42 15.15 -5.01 -3.65
C HIS A 42 14.23 -3.96 -3.00
N GLU A 43 13.88 -2.89 -3.72
CA GLU A 43 12.86 -1.99 -3.22
C GLU A 43 11.51 -2.71 -3.19
N PRO A 44 10.75 -2.67 -2.08
CA PRO A 44 9.44 -3.31 -2.02
C PRO A 44 8.52 -2.82 -3.13
N ILE A 45 7.82 -3.74 -3.79
CA ILE A 45 6.96 -3.39 -4.91
C ILE A 45 5.83 -2.43 -4.49
N GLN A 46 5.38 -2.51 -3.24
CA GLN A 46 4.36 -1.61 -2.71
C GLN A 46 4.84 -0.15 -2.74
N TYR A 47 6.11 0.11 -2.44
CA TYR A 47 6.68 1.45 -2.51
C TYR A 47 6.80 1.95 -3.96
N ILE A 48 7.10 1.03 -4.88
CA ILE A 48 7.18 1.36 -6.30
C ILE A 48 5.80 1.73 -6.85
N GLU A 49 4.79 0.98 -6.46
CA GLU A 49 3.40 1.23 -6.87
C GLU A 49 2.76 2.41 -6.13
N GLU A 50 3.28 2.76 -4.95
CA GLU A 50 2.81 3.84 -4.08
C GLU A 50 1.46 3.60 -3.42
N PHE A 51 0.76 2.53 -3.79
CA PHE A 51 -0.53 2.14 -3.22
C PHE A 51 -0.55 0.66 -2.96
N MET A 52 -1.30 0.24 -1.95
CA MET A 52 -1.56 -1.17 -1.67
C MET A 52 -2.95 -1.35 -1.09
N PRO A 53 -3.60 -2.50 -1.34
CA PRO A 53 -4.85 -2.80 -0.65
C PRO A 53 -4.57 -3.07 0.83
N PHE A 54 -5.40 -2.48 1.69
CA PHE A 54 -5.39 -2.76 3.12
C PHE A 54 -6.83 -2.89 3.59
N TYR A 55 -7.23 -4.08 4.03
CA TYR A 55 -8.60 -4.42 4.37
C TYR A 55 -9.54 -4.09 3.20
N THR A 56 -10.36 -3.05 3.32
CA THR A 56 -11.31 -2.65 2.25
C THR A 56 -10.91 -1.35 1.54
N VAL A 57 -9.72 -0.82 1.80
CA VAL A 57 -9.28 0.46 1.23
C VAL A 57 -7.97 0.31 0.46
N GLN A 58 -7.70 1.27 -0.43
CA GLN A 58 -6.40 1.45 -1.06
C GLN A 58 -5.61 2.45 -0.23
N LEU A 59 -4.47 2.03 0.28
CA LEU A 59 -3.62 2.82 1.15
C LEU A 59 -2.42 3.33 0.37
N LYS A 60 -2.15 4.64 0.46
CA LYS A 60 -0.93 5.21 -0.11
C LYS A 60 0.25 4.86 0.80
N VAL A 61 1.32 4.34 0.22
CA VAL A 61 2.53 3.95 0.97
C VAL A 61 3.78 4.45 0.26
N ASP A 62 4.80 4.79 1.05
CA ASP A 62 6.14 5.12 0.56
C ASP A 62 7.16 4.86 1.68
N GLU A 63 8.43 5.14 1.39
CA GLU A 63 9.55 4.84 2.29
C GLU A 63 9.49 5.55 3.64
N ARG A 64 8.61 6.53 3.81
CA ARG A 64 8.47 7.27 5.08
C ARG A 64 7.81 6.46 6.18
N ALA A 65 7.13 5.39 5.83
CA ALA A 65 6.44 4.55 6.79
C ALA A 65 6.58 3.07 6.44
N LEU A 66 6.52 2.23 7.47
CA LEU A 66 6.58 0.79 7.28
C LEU A 66 5.33 0.29 6.53
N ILE A 67 5.52 -0.63 5.60
CA ILE A 67 4.42 -1.28 4.88
C ILE A 67 3.58 -2.08 5.88
N PRO A 68 2.25 -1.86 5.94
CA PRO A 68 1.39 -2.64 6.80
C PRO A 68 1.46 -4.14 6.47
N ARG A 69 1.54 -4.96 7.50
CA ARG A 69 1.57 -6.41 7.34
C ARG A 69 0.14 -6.97 7.32
N PRO A 70 -0.08 -8.12 6.66
CA PRO A 70 -1.40 -8.76 6.62
C PRO A 70 -2.00 -9.02 8.00
N GLU A 71 -1.17 -9.31 9.00
CA GLU A 71 -1.61 -9.57 10.38
C GLU A 71 -2.30 -8.37 11.01
N THR A 72 -1.98 -7.15 10.56
CA THR A 72 -2.63 -5.93 11.04
C THR A 72 -4.12 -5.91 10.69
N GLU A 73 -4.52 -6.57 9.60
CA GLU A 73 -5.94 -6.69 9.24
C GLU A 73 -6.72 -7.53 10.25
N TYR A 74 -6.07 -8.51 10.89
CA TYR A 74 -6.70 -9.29 11.98
C TYR A 74 -7.04 -8.40 13.17
N LEU A 75 -6.17 -7.43 13.47
CA LEU A 75 -6.44 -6.46 14.52
C LEU A 75 -7.71 -5.66 14.22
N ILE A 76 -7.88 -5.24 12.97
CA ILE A 76 -9.10 -4.55 12.53
C ILE A 76 -10.33 -5.41 12.76
N GLU A 77 -10.28 -6.68 12.39
CA GLU A 77 -11.38 -7.62 12.61
C GLU A 77 -11.72 -7.78 14.10
N ILE A 78 -10.71 -7.91 14.95
CA ILE A 78 -10.91 -8.02 16.39
C ILE A 78 -11.58 -6.77 16.95
N ILE A 79 -11.12 -5.59 16.57
CA ILE A 79 -11.70 -4.33 17.01
C ILE A 79 -13.16 -4.22 16.55
N LYS A 80 -13.42 -4.51 15.29
CA LYS A 80 -14.77 -4.47 14.70
C LYS A 80 -15.75 -5.35 15.46
N ASN A 81 -15.30 -6.53 15.90
CA ASN A 81 -16.14 -7.49 16.61
C ASN A 81 -16.31 -7.16 18.09
N LYS A 82 -15.38 -6.44 18.70
CA LYS A 82 -15.35 -6.18 20.15
C LYS A 82 -15.83 -4.78 20.53
N VAL A 83 -15.69 -3.80 19.64
CA VAL A 83 -16.01 -2.41 19.91
C VAL A 83 -17.15 -1.97 19.01
N VAL A 84 -18.33 -1.82 19.57
CA VAL A 84 -19.54 -1.52 18.78
C VAL A 84 -19.67 -0.03 18.44
N LYS A 85 -19.41 0.85 19.40
CA LYS A 85 -19.60 2.30 19.25
C LYS A 85 -18.43 3.08 19.88
N PRO A 86 -17.25 3.08 19.25
CA PRO A 86 -16.13 3.87 19.76
C PRO A 86 -16.42 5.37 19.62
N LYS A 87 -16.03 6.15 20.63
CA LYS A 87 -16.18 7.60 20.63
C LYS A 87 -14.93 8.30 20.09
N SER A 88 -13.77 7.73 20.38
CA SER A 88 -12.48 8.27 19.95
C SER A 88 -11.44 7.17 19.88
N ILE A 89 -10.40 7.40 19.09
CA ILE A 89 -9.27 6.48 18.94
C ILE A 89 -7.98 7.27 19.01
N LEU A 90 -7.00 6.71 19.71
CA LEU A 90 -5.62 7.17 19.67
C LEU A 90 -4.76 6.04 19.10
N ASP A 91 -4.08 6.32 18.00
CA ASP A 91 -3.20 5.37 17.31
C ASP A 91 -1.75 5.77 17.55
N VAL A 92 -1.10 5.13 18.51
CA VAL A 92 0.30 5.39 18.86
C VAL A 92 1.20 4.61 17.90
N GLY A 93 2.13 5.33 17.25
CA GLY A 93 2.99 4.72 16.25
C GLY A 93 2.22 4.40 14.97
N THR A 94 1.43 5.33 14.49
CA THR A 94 0.46 5.12 13.41
C THR A 94 1.07 4.67 12.08
N GLY A 95 2.37 4.94 11.85
CA GLY A 95 3.05 4.60 10.59
C GLY A 95 2.38 5.25 9.39
N SER A 96 1.87 4.45 8.45
CA SER A 96 1.14 4.93 7.27
C SER A 96 -0.25 5.45 7.59
N GLY A 97 -0.70 5.31 8.85
CA GLY A 97 -2.05 5.65 9.24
C GLY A 97 -3.09 4.58 8.92
N CYS A 98 -2.65 3.37 8.59
CA CYS A 98 -3.55 2.31 8.09
C CYS A 98 -4.67 1.95 9.07
N ILE A 99 -4.34 1.83 10.37
CA ILE A 99 -5.35 1.48 11.39
C ILE A 99 -6.32 2.65 11.59
N SER A 100 -5.80 3.86 11.75
CA SER A 100 -6.63 5.07 11.93
C SER A 100 -7.56 5.30 10.75
N LEU A 101 -7.05 5.18 9.53
CA LEU A 101 -7.84 5.35 8.31
C LEU A 101 -8.93 4.29 8.22
N MET A 102 -8.60 3.05 8.55
CA MET A 102 -9.57 1.94 8.51
C MET A 102 -10.65 2.13 9.58
N MET A 103 -10.26 2.54 10.79
CA MET A 103 -11.21 2.83 11.86
C MET A 103 -12.14 3.97 11.47
N LYS A 104 -11.60 5.04 10.88
CA LYS A 104 -12.41 6.16 10.38
C LYS A 104 -13.40 5.70 9.31
N HIS A 105 -12.97 4.83 8.42
CA HIS A 105 -13.81 4.28 7.37
C HIS A 105 -14.96 3.43 7.92
N LEU A 106 -14.67 2.58 8.93
CA LEU A 106 -15.68 1.69 9.53
C LEU A 106 -16.67 2.43 10.44
N TYR A 107 -16.25 3.52 11.07
CA TYR A 107 -17.05 4.23 12.07
C TYR A 107 -17.24 5.71 11.74
N LEU A 108 -17.40 6.04 10.47
CA LEU A 108 -17.37 7.38 9.86
C LEU A 108 -17.83 8.55 10.73
N SER A 109 -19.00 8.46 11.32
CA SER A 109 -19.63 9.57 12.05
C SER A 109 -19.43 9.49 13.56
N LEU A 110 -18.80 8.43 14.06
CA LEU A 110 -18.75 8.12 15.49
C LEU A 110 -17.37 8.35 16.12
N ILE A 111 -16.33 8.54 15.29
CA ILE A 111 -14.94 8.59 15.75
C ILE A 111 -14.25 9.90 15.41
N HIS A 112 -13.48 10.41 16.38
CA HIS A 112 -12.45 11.43 16.20
C HIS A 112 -11.09 10.78 16.38
N ILE A 113 -10.20 11.03 15.44
CA ILE A 113 -8.85 10.48 15.43
C ILE A 113 -7.84 11.57 15.77
#